data_9d77bcaa411db8d5db3d033cbce2207f
#
_entry.id   9d77bcaa411db8d5db3d033cbce2207f
#
_cell.length_a   1.000
_cell.length_b   1.000
_cell.length_c   1.000
_cell.angle_alpha   90.00
_cell.angle_beta   90.00
_cell.angle_gamma   90.00
#
_symmetry.space_group_name_H-M   'P 1'
#
loop_
_entity.id
_entity.type
_entity.pdbx_description
1 polymer ?
#
loop_
_entity_poly.entity_id
_entity_poly.type
_entity_poly.pdbx_seq_one_letter_code
_entity_poly.pdbx_strand_id
1 'polypeptide(L)'
;SMAIYNVFLTFLSLVTSTSIKQITNEDFDDDMRDSITTNESALKYVLHHTWRDRETADVSFDKIFLLCTDDVLKAKETTGISSYDIFLKQMAEVYYSKGKNINTFTNSIEQILCGDNLDDLDRVKTSIIDVSRRILAFKDSVMGDQNEVRLYMDTTGGPRNAAMILLVISRIMAYHGITVRGVYYSSLKRINNVPKEITVHRILDVYNLFDMIAGFEEFKLFGSAKKLNEYFDDEDAFPSDDETIDSSTHQLLNAMDGFSEAINISSRGAFEKSIASLDESLALVKESARDDSRR
;
A
#
# COMPACT_ATOMS: atom_id res chain seq x y z
N SER A 1 -3.99 12.68 -22.87
CA SER A 1 -4.43 11.44 -22.24
C SER A 1 -3.78 11.34 -20.87
N MET A 2 -4.55 10.95 -19.87
CA MET A 2 -4.04 10.68 -18.51
C MET A 2 -3.00 9.57 -18.56
N ALA A 3 -1.79 9.84 -18.09
CA ALA A 3 -0.76 8.82 -17.92
C ALA A 3 -0.68 8.42 -16.45
N ILE A 4 -0.51 7.11 -16.21
CA ILE A 4 -0.37 6.54 -14.88
C ILE A 4 1.07 6.07 -14.72
N TYR A 5 1.71 6.49 -13.64
CA TYR A 5 3.07 6.10 -13.27
C TYR A 5 3.04 5.27 -11.99
N ASN A 6 3.59 4.06 -12.05
CA ASN A 6 3.61 3.13 -10.94
C ASN A 6 4.97 3.14 -10.25
N VAL A 7 4.94 3.35 -8.95
CA VAL A 7 6.12 3.37 -8.07
C VAL A 7 6.02 2.26 -7.05
N PHE A 8 7.08 1.49 -6.88
CA PHE A 8 7.20 0.47 -5.83
C PHE A 8 8.21 0.88 -4.78
N LEU A 9 7.90 0.68 -3.52
CA LEU A 9 8.72 1.05 -2.37
C LEU A 9 8.86 -0.14 -1.41
N THR A 10 10.07 -0.53 -1.08
CA THR A 10 10.34 -1.60 -0.12
C THR A 10 11.71 -1.48 0.53
N PHE A 11 11.84 -1.98 1.76
CA PHE A 11 13.12 -2.32 2.33
C PHE A 11 13.57 -3.69 1.87
N LEU A 12 14.81 -3.82 1.44
CA LEU A 12 15.38 -5.13 1.13
C LEU A 12 15.64 -5.93 2.40
N SER A 13 15.20 -7.18 2.37
CA SER A 13 15.43 -8.14 3.44
C SER A 13 16.82 -8.74 3.36
N LEU A 14 17.38 -9.02 4.53
CA LEU A 14 18.59 -9.79 4.64
C LEU A 14 18.30 -11.26 4.34
N VAL A 15 18.97 -11.82 3.33
CA VAL A 15 18.86 -13.23 2.96
C VAL A 15 19.86 -14.05 3.78
N THR A 16 19.36 -14.91 4.64
CA THR A 16 20.17 -15.80 5.49
C THR A 16 20.26 -17.21 4.92
N SER A 17 19.39 -17.59 4.01
CA SER A 17 19.34 -18.89 3.36
C SER A 17 18.85 -18.78 1.94
N THR A 18 19.46 -19.47 1.01
CA THR A 18 19.07 -19.57 -0.40
C THR A 18 18.06 -20.69 -0.65
N SER A 19 17.46 -21.27 0.39
CA SER A 19 16.42 -22.28 0.25
C SER A 19 15.18 -21.69 -0.46
N ILE A 20 14.68 -22.43 -1.43
CA ILE A 20 13.47 -22.08 -2.18
C ILE A 20 12.25 -22.26 -1.27
N LYS A 21 11.38 -21.28 -1.29
CA LYS A 21 10.06 -21.26 -0.66
C LYS A 21 9.00 -21.19 -1.73
N GLN A 22 7.80 -21.70 -1.46
CA GLN A 22 6.70 -21.66 -2.41
C GLN A 22 5.70 -20.56 -2.04
N ILE A 23 5.33 -19.73 -3.01
CA ILE A 23 4.22 -18.78 -2.87
C ILE A 23 2.91 -19.58 -2.98
N THR A 24 2.06 -19.49 -1.96
CA THR A 24 0.87 -20.36 -1.80
C THR A 24 -0.43 -19.68 -2.21
N ASN A 25 -0.40 -18.44 -2.67
CA ASN A 25 -1.60 -17.78 -3.19
C ASN A 25 -2.23 -18.60 -4.33
N GLU A 26 -3.54 -18.87 -4.26
CA GLU A 26 -4.24 -19.78 -5.18
C GLU A 26 -4.23 -19.28 -6.63
N ASP A 27 -4.34 -17.96 -6.80
CA ASP A 27 -4.40 -17.29 -8.11
C ASP A 27 -3.02 -17.02 -8.75
N PHE A 28 -1.95 -17.61 -8.19
CA PHE A 28 -0.58 -17.39 -8.65
C PHE A 28 -0.16 -18.42 -9.71
N ASP A 29 0.53 -17.98 -10.78
CA ASP A 29 1.06 -18.88 -11.79
C ASP A 29 2.16 -19.81 -11.22
N ASP A 30 2.16 -21.07 -11.60
CA ASP A 30 3.08 -22.07 -11.06
C ASP A 30 4.56 -21.74 -11.34
N ASP A 31 4.86 -21.14 -12.49
CA ASP A 31 6.21 -20.75 -12.89
C ASP A 31 6.76 -19.53 -12.13
N MET A 32 5.93 -18.84 -11.33
CA MET A 32 6.33 -17.71 -10.50
C MET A 32 6.36 -18.03 -8.98
N ARG A 33 6.02 -19.25 -8.58
CA ARG A 33 5.86 -19.63 -7.15
C ARG A 33 7.16 -19.76 -6.38
N ASP A 34 8.26 -20.05 -7.05
CA ASP A 34 9.56 -20.21 -6.39
C ASP A 34 10.08 -18.86 -5.89
N SER A 35 10.46 -18.77 -4.62
CA SER A 35 10.95 -17.55 -3.99
C SER A 35 12.09 -17.82 -3.03
N ILE A 36 13.17 -17.08 -3.13
CA ILE A 36 14.29 -17.11 -2.16
C ILE A 36 14.14 -15.96 -1.16
N THR A 37 13.81 -14.76 -1.63
CA THR A 37 13.63 -13.59 -0.78
C THR A 37 12.15 -13.31 -0.53
N THR A 38 11.82 -12.71 0.61
CA THR A 38 10.44 -12.29 0.88
C THR A 38 10.02 -11.07 0.05
N ASN A 39 10.98 -10.22 -0.37
CA ASN A 39 10.70 -9.05 -1.19
C ASN A 39 10.27 -9.41 -2.61
N GLU A 40 10.85 -10.47 -3.20
CA GLU A 40 10.43 -10.90 -4.53
C GLU A 40 8.98 -11.40 -4.55
N SER A 41 8.47 -11.98 -3.45
CA SER A 41 7.11 -12.51 -3.40
C SER A 41 6.05 -11.42 -3.58
N ALA A 42 6.15 -10.31 -2.87
CA ALA A 42 5.22 -9.18 -3.02
C ALA A 42 5.32 -8.54 -4.40
N LEU A 43 6.55 -8.33 -4.90
CA LEU A 43 6.78 -7.75 -6.22
C LEU A 43 6.27 -8.68 -7.34
N LYS A 44 6.51 -9.98 -7.25
CA LYS A 44 5.96 -10.99 -8.16
C LYS A 44 4.44 -10.99 -8.14
N TYR A 45 3.83 -10.87 -6.95
CA TYR A 45 2.38 -10.82 -6.82
C TYR A 45 1.78 -9.64 -7.60
N VAL A 46 2.34 -8.45 -7.43
CA VAL A 46 1.88 -7.26 -8.16
C VAL A 46 2.12 -7.40 -9.66
N LEU A 47 3.30 -7.85 -10.08
CA LEU A 47 3.63 -8.06 -11.49
C LEU A 47 2.73 -9.12 -12.14
N HIS A 48 2.46 -10.24 -11.44
CA HIS A 48 1.57 -11.29 -11.93
C HIS A 48 0.17 -10.76 -12.24
N HIS A 49 -0.44 -10.04 -11.30
CA HIS A 49 -1.76 -9.44 -11.51
C HIS A 49 -1.75 -8.40 -12.63
N THR A 50 -0.72 -7.57 -12.69
CA THR A 50 -0.54 -6.56 -13.74
C THR A 50 -0.38 -7.19 -15.12
N TRP A 51 0.44 -8.24 -15.25
CA TRP A 51 0.69 -8.90 -16.54
C TRP A 51 -0.46 -9.81 -17.01
N ARG A 52 -1.31 -10.27 -16.10
CA ARG A 52 -2.50 -11.06 -16.43
C ARG A 52 -3.62 -10.20 -17.00
N ASP A 53 -3.74 -8.97 -16.54
CA ASP A 53 -4.68 -8.00 -17.08
C ASP A 53 -4.18 -7.51 -18.47
N ARG A 54 -4.95 -7.78 -19.52
CA ARG A 54 -4.55 -7.44 -20.90
C ARG A 54 -4.50 -5.93 -21.14
N GLU A 55 -5.24 -5.14 -20.37
CA GLU A 55 -5.22 -3.68 -20.45
C GLU A 55 -3.96 -3.11 -19.81
N THR A 56 -3.35 -3.84 -18.89
CA THR A 56 -2.15 -3.44 -18.14
C THR A 56 -0.94 -4.35 -18.38
N ALA A 57 -1.00 -5.24 -19.37
CA ALA A 57 0.01 -6.29 -19.61
C ALA A 57 1.44 -5.78 -19.81
N ASP A 58 1.60 -4.54 -20.22
CA ASP A 58 2.90 -3.89 -20.42
C ASP A 58 3.30 -2.97 -19.26
N VAL A 59 2.49 -2.89 -18.19
CA VAL A 59 2.80 -2.05 -17.04
C VAL A 59 3.93 -2.72 -16.24
N SER A 60 5.12 -2.18 -16.39
CA SER A 60 6.22 -2.35 -15.44
C SER A 60 6.17 -1.20 -14.44
N PHE A 61 6.90 -1.32 -13.32
CA PHE A 61 7.08 -0.17 -12.45
C PHE A 61 7.99 0.86 -13.14
N ASP A 62 7.56 2.13 -13.15
CA ASP A 62 8.33 3.25 -13.67
C ASP A 62 9.51 3.58 -12.75
N LYS A 63 9.31 3.38 -11.44
CA LYS A 63 10.34 3.49 -10.42
C LYS A 63 10.15 2.43 -9.34
N ILE A 64 11.29 1.88 -8.89
CA ILE A 64 11.38 0.96 -7.76
C ILE A 64 12.42 1.50 -6.79
N PHE A 65 11.95 2.02 -5.66
CA PHE A 65 12.82 2.51 -4.61
C PHE A 65 13.14 1.36 -3.64
N LEU A 66 14.38 0.89 -3.69
CA LEU A 66 14.90 -0.16 -2.81
C LEU A 66 15.71 0.47 -1.69
N LEU A 67 15.16 0.43 -0.48
CA LEU A 67 15.85 0.89 0.72
C LEU A 67 16.77 -0.22 1.22
N CYS A 68 18.06 0.06 1.25
CA CYS A 68 19.10 -0.90 1.56
C CYS A 68 19.89 -0.47 2.80
N THR A 69 19.97 -1.36 3.79
CA THR A 69 20.99 -1.25 4.82
C THR A 69 22.33 -1.74 4.26
N ASP A 70 23.44 -1.38 4.91
CA ASP A 70 24.77 -1.81 4.45
C ASP A 70 24.90 -3.33 4.39
N ASP A 71 24.22 -4.05 5.31
CA ASP A 71 24.29 -5.51 5.39
C ASP A 71 23.67 -6.23 4.21
N VAL A 72 22.64 -5.66 3.56
CA VAL A 72 22.02 -6.30 2.37
C VAL A 72 22.88 -6.14 1.12
N LEU A 73 23.82 -5.20 1.14
CA LEU A 73 24.75 -4.92 0.03
C LEU A 73 26.09 -5.67 0.14
N LYS A 74 26.40 -6.18 1.33
CA LYS A 74 27.64 -6.95 1.54
C LYS A 74 27.45 -8.41 1.11
N ALA A 75 28.44 -8.94 0.36
CA ALA A 75 28.50 -10.36 0.08
C ALA A 75 28.65 -11.14 1.39
N LYS A 76 27.88 -12.24 1.53
CA LYS A 76 27.93 -13.11 2.71
C LYS A 76 28.83 -14.29 2.45
N GLU A 77 29.56 -14.74 3.48
CA GLU A 77 30.39 -15.94 3.41
C GLU A 77 29.57 -17.19 3.03
N THR A 78 28.31 -17.27 3.50
CA THR A 78 27.43 -18.42 3.26
C THR A 78 26.90 -18.52 1.84
N THR A 79 26.75 -17.40 1.13
CA THR A 79 26.15 -17.35 -0.22
C THR A 79 27.13 -16.92 -1.29
N GLY A 80 28.23 -16.27 -0.91
CA GLY A 80 29.21 -15.67 -1.82
C GLY A 80 28.76 -14.39 -2.52
N ILE A 81 27.48 -14.01 -2.36
CA ILE A 81 26.88 -12.84 -3.00
C ILE A 81 26.03 -12.06 -1.97
N SER A 82 25.69 -10.82 -2.30
CA SER A 82 24.85 -9.97 -1.45
C SER A 82 23.36 -10.34 -1.55
N SER A 83 22.58 -9.94 -0.53
CA SER A 83 21.12 -10.11 -0.59
C SER A 83 20.51 -9.32 -1.75
N TYR A 84 21.08 -8.17 -2.08
CA TYR A 84 20.73 -7.36 -3.23
C TYR A 84 20.91 -8.12 -4.55
N ASP A 85 22.06 -8.76 -4.74
CA ASP A 85 22.36 -9.53 -5.96
C ASP A 85 21.45 -10.77 -6.07
N ILE A 86 21.13 -11.43 -4.96
CA ILE A 86 20.17 -12.53 -4.95
C ILE A 86 18.79 -12.05 -5.41
N PHE A 87 18.33 -10.92 -4.90
CA PHE A 87 17.05 -10.33 -5.30
C PHE A 87 17.03 -10.01 -6.81
N LEU A 88 18.05 -9.34 -7.32
CA LEU A 88 18.15 -9.01 -8.75
C LEU A 88 18.16 -10.26 -9.64
N LYS A 89 18.91 -11.28 -9.23
CA LYS A 89 18.98 -12.54 -9.97
C LYS A 89 17.61 -13.22 -10.03
N GLN A 90 16.89 -13.29 -8.90
CA GLN A 90 15.56 -13.90 -8.85
C GLN A 90 14.56 -13.13 -9.73
N MET A 91 14.60 -11.81 -9.72
CA MET A 91 13.74 -11.01 -10.58
C MET A 91 14.10 -11.15 -12.07
N ALA A 92 15.38 -11.28 -12.40
CA ALA A 92 15.82 -11.56 -13.78
C ALA A 92 15.27 -12.89 -14.31
N GLU A 93 15.25 -13.93 -13.48
CA GLU A 93 14.67 -15.23 -13.84
C GLU A 93 13.17 -15.12 -14.14
N VAL A 94 12.42 -14.33 -13.35
CA VAL A 94 10.99 -14.08 -13.58
C VAL A 94 10.77 -13.37 -14.92
N TYR A 95 11.49 -12.30 -15.20
CA TYR A 95 11.36 -11.57 -16.47
C TYR A 95 11.71 -12.47 -17.66
N TYR A 96 12.78 -13.24 -17.53
CA TYR A 96 13.20 -14.18 -18.58
C TYR A 96 12.14 -15.25 -18.86
N SER A 97 11.56 -15.87 -17.81
CA SER A 97 10.52 -16.90 -17.95
C SER A 97 9.26 -16.39 -18.63
N LYS A 98 8.96 -15.10 -18.48
CA LYS A 98 7.81 -14.43 -19.12
C LYS A 98 8.15 -13.78 -20.46
N GLY A 99 9.36 -13.98 -20.99
CA GLY A 99 9.80 -13.38 -22.25
C GLY A 99 9.91 -11.86 -22.22
N LYS A 100 10.08 -11.27 -21.03
CA LYS A 100 10.15 -9.83 -20.81
C LYS A 100 11.59 -9.37 -20.67
N ASN A 101 11.85 -8.11 -21.03
CA ASN A 101 13.19 -7.52 -20.96
C ASN A 101 13.53 -7.10 -19.53
N ILE A 102 14.52 -7.75 -18.91
CA ILE A 102 14.99 -7.43 -17.56
C ILE A 102 15.54 -6.00 -17.46
N ASN A 103 16.04 -5.40 -18.54
CA ASN A 103 16.58 -4.04 -18.50
C ASN A 103 15.50 -3.01 -18.14
N THR A 104 14.24 -3.24 -18.48
CA THR A 104 13.13 -2.39 -18.01
C THR A 104 13.05 -2.37 -16.49
N PHE A 105 13.19 -3.53 -15.86
CA PHE A 105 13.19 -3.65 -14.41
C PHE A 105 14.43 -2.99 -13.78
N THR A 106 15.62 -3.35 -14.23
CA THR A 106 16.88 -2.82 -13.65
C THR A 106 17.02 -1.32 -13.82
N ASN A 107 16.55 -0.76 -14.94
CA ASN A 107 16.58 0.68 -15.18
C ASN A 107 15.57 1.46 -14.33
N SER A 108 14.51 0.80 -13.83
CA SER A 108 13.55 1.42 -12.94
C SER A 108 14.02 1.48 -11.47
N ILE A 109 15.06 0.71 -11.11
CA ILE A 109 15.54 0.63 -9.74
C ILE A 109 16.32 1.88 -9.35
N GLU A 110 15.96 2.43 -8.20
CA GLU A 110 16.75 3.41 -7.47
C GLU A 110 17.08 2.85 -6.10
N GLN A 111 18.35 2.53 -5.89
CA GLN A 111 18.87 2.05 -4.62
C GLN A 111 19.09 3.22 -3.68
N ILE A 112 18.53 3.13 -2.47
CA ILE A 112 18.67 4.15 -1.44
C ILE A 112 19.40 3.55 -0.24
N LEU A 113 20.58 4.14 0.08
CA LEU A 113 21.38 3.72 1.21
C LEU A 113 20.84 4.30 2.51
N CYS A 114 20.43 3.44 3.43
CA CYS A 114 19.91 3.84 4.74
C CYS A 114 20.94 3.68 5.89
N GLY A 115 22.13 3.17 5.59
CA GLY A 115 23.18 2.89 6.58
C GLY A 115 22.90 1.68 7.46
N ASP A 116 23.78 1.44 8.45
CA ASP A 116 23.71 0.24 9.31
C ASP A 116 22.77 0.39 10.50
N ASN A 117 22.54 1.61 10.96
CA ASN A 117 21.88 1.84 12.26
C ASN A 117 20.59 2.66 12.09
N LEU A 118 19.47 1.98 11.82
CA LEU A 118 18.13 2.56 11.83
C LEU A 118 17.47 2.54 13.23
N ASP A 119 18.20 2.18 14.28
CA ASP A 119 17.77 2.38 15.67
C ASP A 119 18.05 3.82 16.13
N ASP A 120 18.91 4.56 15.43
CA ASP A 120 19.15 5.98 15.65
C ASP A 120 18.00 6.83 15.05
N LEU A 121 17.31 7.58 15.92
CA LEU A 121 16.15 8.38 15.53
C LEU A 121 16.48 9.48 14.51
N ASP A 122 17.66 10.06 14.55
CA ASP A 122 18.06 11.10 13.60
C ASP A 122 18.31 10.49 12.22
N ARG A 123 18.88 9.30 12.15
CA ARG A 123 19.01 8.53 10.89
C ARG A 123 17.66 8.12 10.34
N VAL A 124 16.73 7.67 11.19
CA VAL A 124 15.35 7.36 10.77
C VAL A 124 14.68 8.57 10.14
N LYS A 125 14.73 9.73 10.81
CA LYS A 125 14.16 10.97 10.28
C LYS A 125 14.81 11.38 8.96
N THR A 126 16.14 11.31 8.89
CA THR A 126 16.89 11.64 7.67
C THR A 126 16.51 10.72 6.52
N SER A 127 16.39 9.42 6.77
CA SER A 127 15.98 8.44 5.76
C SER A 127 14.55 8.71 5.26
N ILE A 128 13.59 9.00 6.16
CA ILE A 128 12.22 9.36 5.78
C ILE A 128 12.21 10.58 4.86
N ILE A 129 12.97 11.62 5.20
CA ILE A 129 13.06 12.86 4.44
C ILE A 129 13.71 12.60 3.07
N ASP A 130 14.81 11.86 3.02
CA ASP A 130 15.53 11.60 1.76
C ASP A 130 14.69 10.77 0.79
N VAL A 131 14.09 9.68 1.26
CA VAL A 131 13.20 8.84 0.46
C VAL A 131 11.99 9.63 -0.04
N SER A 132 11.36 10.39 0.84
CA SER A 132 10.21 11.24 0.48
C SER A 132 10.57 12.25 -0.60
N ARG A 133 11.71 12.92 -0.50
CA ARG A 133 12.21 13.86 -1.51
C ARG A 133 12.44 13.20 -2.87
N ARG A 134 13.00 12.00 -2.89
CA ARG A 134 13.28 11.26 -4.14
C ARG A 134 11.99 10.85 -4.84
N ILE A 135 11.00 10.35 -4.08
CA ILE A 135 9.69 10.00 -4.65
C ILE A 135 8.98 11.25 -5.18
N LEU A 136 8.99 12.35 -4.43
CA LEU A 136 8.40 13.62 -4.87
C LEU A 136 9.12 14.21 -6.09
N ALA A 137 10.47 14.13 -6.15
CA ALA A 137 11.23 14.56 -7.31
C ALA A 137 10.86 13.73 -8.55
N PHE A 138 10.66 12.42 -8.42
CA PHE A 138 10.15 11.59 -9.50
C PHE A 138 8.76 12.04 -9.93
N LYS A 139 7.83 12.23 -8.97
CA LYS A 139 6.49 12.75 -9.26
C LYS A 139 6.57 14.04 -10.06
N ASP A 140 7.34 15.02 -9.60
CA ASP A 140 7.47 16.32 -10.27
C ASP A 140 8.03 16.19 -11.68
N SER A 141 8.93 15.21 -11.93
CA SER A 141 9.52 14.96 -13.25
C SER A 141 8.54 14.40 -14.29
N VAL A 142 7.46 13.75 -13.84
CA VAL A 142 6.48 13.09 -14.70
C VAL A 142 5.11 13.76 -14.69
N MET A 143 4.89 14.74 -13.80
CA MET A 143 3.59 15.42 -13.68
C MET A 143 3.31 16.33 -14.88
N GLY A 144 2.18 16.06 -15.53
CA GLY A 144 1.46 16.92 -16.47
C GLY A 144 0.04 17.12 -15.97
N ASP A 145 -0.75 17.93 -16.66
CA ASP A 145 -2.08 18.38 -16.20
C ASP A 145 -3.09 17.28 -15.80
N GLN A 146 -2.83 16.03 -16.17
CA GLN A 146 -3.73 14.91 -15.91
C GLN A 146 -3.00 13.61 -15.49
N ASN A 147 -1.71 13.66 -15.14
CA ASN A 147 -0.95 12.45 -14.81
C ASN A 147 -1.18 12.04 -13.35
N GLU A 148 -1.23 10.73 -13.11
CA GLU A 148 -1.37 10.13 -11.78
C GLU A 148 -0.11 9.34 -11.42
N VAL A 149 0.37 9.48 -10.19
CA VAL A 149 1.42 8.63 -9.63
C VAL A 149 0.80 7.73 -8.57
N ARG A 150 1.01 6.41 -8.71
CA ARG A 150 0.49 5.38 -7.82
C ARG A 150 1.64 4.72 -7.06
N LEU A 151 1.47 4.60 -5.75
CA LEU A 151 2.44 3.97 -4.87
C LEU A 151 1.96 2.57 -4.46
N TYR A 152 2.87 1.61 -4.63
CA TYR A 152 2.77 0.25 -4.12
C TYR A 152 3.91 0.02 -3.13
N MET A 153 3.65 -0.58 -1.98
CA MET A 153 4.71 -0.85 -1.02
C MET A 153 4.60 -2.23 -0.39
N ASP A 154 5.77 -2.82 -0.12
CA ASP A 154 5.91 -4.06 0.64
C ASP A 154 6.47 -3.76 2.03
N THR A 155 5.72 -4.14 3.05
CA THR A 155 6.05 -3.90 4.46
C THR A 155 6.74 -5.08 5.14
N THR A 156 7.08 -6.13 4.39
CA THR A 156 7.59 -7.39 4.95
C THR A 156 9.04 -7.29 5.39
N GLY A 157 9.86 -6.65 4.56
CA GLY A 157 11.33 -6.69 4.68
C GLY A 157 11.94 -5.55 5.50
N GLY A 158 13.24 -5.68 5.76
CA GLY A 158 14.04 -4.64 6.37
C GLY A 158 14.23 -4.77 7.89
N PRO A 159 14.76 -3.74 8.55
CA PRO A 159 14.94 -3.68 10.00
C PRO A 159 13.58 -3.65 10.73
N ARG A 160 13.61 -3.82 12.06
CA ARG A 160 12.36 -3.93 12.86
C ARG A 160 11.41 -2.76 12.71
N ASN A 161 11.93 -1.57 12.50
CA ASN A 161 11.15 -0.33 12.31
C ASN A 161 10.82 -0.01 10.86
N ALA A 162 11.18 -0.87 9.91
CA ALA A 162 10.97 -0.65 8.48
C ALA A 162 9.51 -0.36 8.13
N ALA A 163 8.58 -1.17 8.65
CA ALA A 163 7.15 -0.98 8.38
C ALA A 163 6.65 0.39 8.85
N MET A 164 7.12 0.86 10.02
CA MET A 164 6.78 2.20 10.54
C MET A 164 7.34 3.29 9.62
N ILE A 165 8.59 3.17 9.18
CA ILE A 165 9.23 4.12 8.26
C ILE A 165 8.44 4.20 6.95
N LEU A 166 8.13 3.06 6.35
CA LEU A 166 7.35 2.98 5.11
C LEU A 166 5.95 3.58 5.27
N LEU A 167 5.31 3.32 6.40
CA LEU A 167 4.00 3.88 6.70
C LEU A 167 4.04 5.41 6.76
N VAL A 168 5.02 5.99 7.46
CA VAL A 168 5.17 7.46 7.53
C VAL A 168 5.44 8.04 6.15
N ILE A 169 6.34 7.44 5.36
CA ILE A 169 6.61 7.87 3.98
C ILE A 169 5.33 7.84 3.14
N SER A 170 4.57 6.75 3.21
CA SER A 170 3.33 6.61 2.42
C SER A 170 2.28 7.66 2.81
N ARG A 171 2.18 8.04 4.07
CA ARG A 171 1.28 9.12 4.53
C ARG A 171 1.74 10.48 4.02
N ILE A 172 3.05 10.74 4.00
CA ILE A 172 3.61 11.96 3.38
C ILE A 172 3.28 11.97 1.87
N MET A 173 3.43 10.84 1.18
CA MET A 173 3.12 10.73 -0.24
C MET A 173 1.63 10.98 -0.53
N ALA A 174 0.74 10.39 0.27
CA ALA A 174 -0.70 10.63 0.16
C ALA A 174 -1.06 12.11 0.36
N TYR A 175 -0.44 12.77 1.34
CA TYR A 175 -0.61 14.21 1.56
C TYR A 175 -0.20 15.04 0.34
N HIS A 176 0.80 14.62 -0.41
CA HIS A 176 1.26 15.25 -1.65
C HIS A 176 0.54 14.77 -2.92
N GLY A 177 -0.58 14.07 -2.79
CA GLY A 177 -1.42 13.65 -3.91
C GLY A 177 -0.89 12.46 -4.70
N ILE A 178 -0.06 11.61 -4.08
CA ILE A 178 0.29 10.30 -4.62
C ILE A 178 -0.71 9.28 -4.07
N THR A 179 -1.38 8.55 -4.95
CA THR A 179 -2.38 7.55 -4.55
C THR A 179 -1.69 6.26 -4.09
N VAL A 180 -1.93 5.82 -2.86
CA VAL A 180 -1.47 4.51 -2.39
C VAL A 180 -2.44 3.45 -2.91
N ARG A 181 -1.99 2.59 -3.83
CA ARG A 181 -2.81 1.56 -4.51
C ARG A 181 -2.54 0.15 -4.05
N GLY A 182 -1.41 -0.09 -3.41
CA GLY A 182 -1.07 -1.40 -2.90
C GLY A 182 -0.22 -1.31 -1.65
N VAL A 183 -0.63 -2.06 -0.62
CA VAL A 183 0.17 -2.30 0.59
C VAL A 183 0.17 -3.79 0.81
N TYR A 184 1.37 -4.38 0.85
CA TYR A 184 1.56 -5.82 0.89
C TYR A 184 2.35 -6.23 2.13
N TYR A 185 2.02 -7.42 2.60
CA TYR A 185 2.75 -8.12 3.65
C TYR A 185 2.85 -9.60 3.27
N SER A 186 4.03 -10.18 3.36
CA SER A 186 4.25 -11.59 3.09
C SER A 186 4.47 -12.36 4.39
N SER A 187 3.58 -13.29 4.69
CA SER A 187 3.73 -14.19 5.82
C SER A 187 4.56 -15.42 5.44
N LEU A 188 5.42 -15.84 6.36
CA LEU A 188 6.33 -16.97 6.18
C LEU A 188 5.93 -18.12 7.09
N LYS A 189 5.52 -19.24 6.48
CA LYS A 189 5.21 -20.46 7.23
C LYS A 189 6.43 -21.39 7.28
N ARG A 190 6.71 -21.88 8.48
CA ARG A 190 7.79 -22.84 8.72
C ARG A 190 7.23 -24.25 8.88
N ILE A 191 7.85 -25.22 8.20
CA ILE A 191 7.57 -26.64 8.36
C ILE A 191 8.84 -27.27 8.94
N ASN A 192 8.73 -27.88 10.11
CA ASN A 192 9.88 -28.41 10.86
C ASN A 192 11.00 -27.37 11.08
N ASN A 193 10.60 -26.13 11.46
CA ASN A 193 11.47 -24.98 11.66
C ASN A 193 12.18 -24.45 10.39
N VAL A 194 11.90 -25.02 9.21
CA VAL A 194 12.44 -24.55 7.94
C VAL A 194 11.39 -23.71 7.22
N PRO A 195 11.72 -22.49 6.77
CA PRO A 195 10.82 -21.70 5.95
C PRO A 195 10.51 -22.42 4.63
N LYS A 196 9.24 -22.66 4.35
CA LYS A 196 8.79 -23.42 3.16
C LYS A 196 7.75 -22.70 2.31
N GLU A 197 6.85 -21.98 2.94
CA GLU A 197 5.71 -21.37 2.26
C GLU A 197 5.67 -19.88 2.55
N ILE A 198 5.28 -19.10 1.53
CA ILE A 198 5.04 -17.67 1.62
C ILE A 198 3.62 -17.41 1.13
N THR A 199 2.87 -16.62 1.89
CA THR A 199 1.57 -16.11 1.44
C THR A 199 1.64 -14.59 1.39
N VAL A 200 1.33 -14.01 0.23
CA VAL A 200 1.27 -12.56 0.05
C VAL A 200 -0.13 -12.07 0.41
N HIS A 201 -0.21 -11.12 1.31
CA HIS A 201 -1.45 -10.49 1.73
C HIS A 201 -1.48 -9.05 1.21
N ARG A 202 -2.57 -8.66 0.57
CA ARG A 202 -2.88 -7.27 0.29
C ARG A 202 -3.59 -6.70 1.51
N ILE A 203 -2.98 -5.70 2.15
CA ILE A 203 -3.48 -5.07 3.39
C ILE A 203 -3.86 -3.61 3.17
N LEU A 204 -4.22 -3.25 1.94
CA LEU A 204 -4.58 -1.88 1.58
C LEU A 204 -5.82 -1.39 2.33
N ASP A 205 -6.81 -2.24 2.55
CA ASP A 205 -8.01 -1.95 3.33
C ASP A 205 -7.69 -1.53 4.76
N VAL A 206 -6.76 -2.23 5.42
CA VAL A 206 -6.26 -1.84 6.74
C VAL A 206 -5.55 -0.49 6.71
N TYR A 207 -4.73 -0.24 5.67
CA TYR A 207 -4.06 1.05 5.48
C TYR A 207 -5.08 2.19 5.28
N ASN A 208 -6.13 1.95 4.50
CA ASN A 208 -7.15 2.95 4.21
C ASN A 208 -7.97 3.38 5.43
N LEU A 209 -7.93 2.63 6.54
CA LEU A 209 -8.51 3.08 7.81
C LEU A 209 -7.95 4.44 8.29
N PHE A 210 -6.73 4.80 7.88
CA PHE A 210 -6.21 6.16 8.13
C PHE A 210 -7.05 7.25 7.47
N ASP A 211 -7.56 7.00 6.27
CA ASP A 211 -8.39 7.96 5.54
C ASP A 211 -9.78 8.06 6.17
N MET A 212 -10.32 6.95 6.64
CA MET A 212 -11.56 6.95 7.42
C MET A 212 -11.40 7.77 8.72
N ILE A 213 -10.33 7.53 9.48
CA ILE A 213 -10.05 8.27 10.73
C ILE A 213 -9.90 9.76 10.44
N ALA A 214 -9.11 10.12 9.40
CA ALA A 214 -8.93 11.51 8.99
C ALA A 214 -10.26 12.18 8.56
N GLY A 215 -11.15 11.43 7.93
CA GLY A 215 -12.49 11.87 7.56
C GLY A 215 -13.36 12.18 8.79
N PHE A 216 -13.34 11.33 9.81
CA PHE A 216 -14.05 11.59 11.06
C PHE A 216 -13.46 12.79 11.82
N GLU A 217 -12.13 12.95 11.82
CA GLU A 217 -11.49 14.13 12.41
C GLU A 217 -11.90 15.41 11.68
N GLU A 218 -11.93 15.41 10.35
CA GLU A 218 -12.38 16.55 9.56
C GLU A 218 -13.83 16.89 9.85
N PHE A 219 -14.71 15.90 9.92
CA PHE A 219 -16.11 16.12 10.26
C PHE A 219 -16.27 16.69 11.68
N LYS A 220 -15.56 16.13 12.65
CA LYS A 220 -15.60 16.58 14.04
C LYS A 220 -15.11 18.03 14.19
N LEU A 221 -14.08 18.42 13.45
CA LEU A 221 -13.45 19.75 13.59
C LEU A 221 -14.16 20.83 12.76
N PHE A 222 -14.64 20.48 11.57
CA PHE A 222 -15.10 21.42 10.58
C PHE A 222 -16.52 21.16 10.07
N GLY A 223 -17.14 20.05 10.46
CA GLY A 223 -18.44 19.62 9.96
C GLY A 223 -18.43 19.19 8.49
N SER A 224 -17.26 18.94 7.90
CA SER A 224 -17.13 18.50 6.50
C SER A 224 -17.13 16.97 6.41
N ALA A 225 -18.03 16.39 5.63
CA ALA A 225 -18.10 14.95 5.38
C ALA A 225 -17.35 14.51 4.10
N LYS A 226 -16.68 15.43 3.41
CA LYS A 226 -16.08 15.20 2.09
C LYS A 226 -15.13 13.99 2.08
N LYS A 227 -14.19 13.91 3.01
CA LYS A 227 -13.24 12.80 3.09
C LYS A 227 -13.88 11.46 3.43
N LEU A 228 -14.94 11.48 4.25
CA LEU A 228 -15.69 10.26 4.55
C LEU A 228 -16.41 9.74 3.32
N ASN A 229 -17.05 10.62 2.55
CA ASN A 229 -17.66 10.24 1.29
C ASN A 229 -16.63 9.67 0.31
N GLU A 230 -15.50 10.32 0.12
CA GLU A 230 -14.40 9.82 -0.72
C GLU A 230 -13.93 8.41 -0.27
N TYR A 231 -13.86 8.15 1.02
CA TYR A 231 -13.47 6.85 1.57
C TYR A 231 -14.53 5.77 1.31
N PHE A 232 -15.80 6.05 1.56
CA PHE A 232 -16.88 5.07 1.41
C PHE A 232 -17.32 4.87 -0.03
N ASP A 233 -17.06 5.82 -0.93
CA ASP A 233 -17.29 5.69 -2.36
C ASP A 233 -16.17 4.91 -3.08
N ASP A 234 -15.02 4.71 -2.43
CA ASP A 234 -13.91 3.91 -2.97
C ASP A 234 -14.16 2.42 -2.69
N GLU A 235 -14.55 1.67 -3.72
CA GLU A 235 -14.78 0.22 -3.63
C GLU A 235 -13.55 -0.57 -3.15
N ASP A 236 -12.34 -0.07 -3.42
CA ASP A 236 -11.09 -0.66 -2.93
C ASP A 236 -10.83 -0.38 -1.45
N ALA A 237 -11.38 0.71 -0.91
CA ALA A 237 -11.20 1.10 0.47
C ALA A 237 -12.22 0.45 1.40
N PHE A 238 -13.46 0.29 0.94
CA PHE A 238 -14.56 -0.25 1.73
C PHE A 238 -15.39 -1.25 0.93
N PRO A 239 -14.89 -2.47 0.70
CA PRO A 239 -15.70 -3.52 0.10
C PRO A 239 -16.75 -3.98 1.13
N SER A 240 -18.02 -3.68 0.88
CA SER A 240 -19.12 -4.14 1.72
C SER A 240 -19.93 -5.20 0.98
N ASP A 241 -19.93 -6.42 1.52
CA ASP A 241 -20.76 -7.54 1.05
C ASP A 241 -22.16 -7.53 1.67
N ASP A 242 -22.43 -6.64 2.65
CA ASP A 242 -23.73 -6.54 3.36
C ASP A 242 -24.49 -5.29 2.92
N GLU A 243 -25.52 -5.49 2.09
CA GLU A 243 -26.39 -4.41 1.58
C GLU A 243 -27.05 -3.57 2.68
N THR A 244 -27.27 -4.15 3.87
CA THR A 244 -27.93 -3.46 5.00
C THR A 244 -26.95 -2.48 5.66
N ILE A 245 -25.72 -2.89 5.87
CA ILE A 245 -24.64 -2.04 6.42
C ILE A 245 -24.33 -0.94 5.43
N ASP A 246 -24.21 -1.27 4.15
CA ASP A 246 -23.97 -0.31 3.07
C ASP A 246 -25.06 0.77 3.04
N SER A 247 -26.35 0.36 3.03
CA SER A 247 -27.48 1.29 3.01
C SER A 247 -27.51 2.21 4.24
N SER A 248 -27.28 1.69 5.44
CA SER A 248 -27.27 2.51 6.67
C SER A 248 -26.09 3.47 6.73
N THR A 249 -24.95 3.05 6.21
CA THR A 249 -23.73 3.89 6.08
C THR A 249 -23.98 5.04 5.13
N HIS A 250 -24.53 4.78 3.95
CA HIS A 250 -24.87 5.84 2.99
C HIS A 250 -25.91 6.82 3.54
N GLN A 251 -26.90 6.36 4.30
CA GLN A 251 -27.86 7.25 4.97
C GLN A 251 -27.17 8.18 5.98
N LEU A 252 -26.22 7.63 6.76
CA LEU A 252 -25.45 8.43 7.71
C LEU A 252 -24.59 9.47 6.97
N LEU A 253 -23.90 9.09 5.90
CA LEU A 253 -23.09 10.00 5.10
C LEU A 253 -23.93 11.13 4.49
N ASN A 254 -25.10 10.81 3.95
CA ASN A 254 -26.02 11.82 3.42
C ASN A 254 -26.52 12.79 4.53
N ALA A 255 -26.74 12.27 5.74
CA ALA A 255 -27.11 13.13 6.88
C ALA A 255 -25.94 14.02 7.33
N MET A 256 -24.69 13.52 7.27
CA MET A 256 -23.49 14.29 7.55
C MET A 256 -23.26 15.39 6.50
N ASP A 257 -23.51 15.11 5.22
CA ASP A 257 -23.46 16.12 4.16
C ASP A 257 -24.52 17.21 4.36
N GLY A 258 -25.76 16.83 4.67
CA GLY A 258 -26.82 17.79 4.98
C GLY A 258 -26.47 18.68 6.18
N PHE A 259 -25.78 18.13 7.17
CA PHE A 259 -25.26 18.89 8.30
C PHE A 259 -24.16 19.87 7.87
N SER A 260 -23.22 19.42 7.05
CA SER A 260 -22.14 20.25 6.50
C SER A 260 -22.70 21.42 5.69
N GLU A 261 -23.69 21.16 4.83
CA GLU A 261 -24.38 22.22 4.06
C GLU A 261 -25.11 23.21 4.97
N ALA A 262 -25.82 22.71 6.00
CA ALA A 262 -26.54 23.58 6.94
C ALA A 262 -25.61 24.55 7.69
N ILE A 263 -24.40 24.11 8.05
CA ILE A 263 -23.36 24.95 8.62
C ILE A 263 -22.93 26.02 7.62
N ASN A 264 -22.64 25.62 6.38
CA ASN A 264 -22.12 26.51 5.34
C ASN A 264 -23.10 27.62 4.96
N ILE A 265 -24.40 27.32 4.89
CA ILE A 265 -25.44 28.30 4.59
C ILE A 265 -25.90 29.11 5.80
N SER A 266 -25.39 28.80 7.01
CA SER A 266 -25.73 29.45 8.26
C SER A 266 -27.25 29.55 8.53
N SER A 267 -28.00 28.56 8.09
CA SER A 267 -29.45 28.51 8.25
C SER A 267 -29.86 27.72 9.49
N ARG A 268 -30.43 28.40 10.47
CA ARG A 268 -30.90 27.78 11.72
C ARG A 268 -31.89 26.63 11.46
N GLY A 269 -32.87 26.83 10.58
CA GLY A 269 -33.87 25.81 10.29
C GLY A 269 -33.30 24.58 9.57
N ALA A 270 -32.33 24.77 8.67
CA ALA A 270 -31.59 23.67 8.04
C ALA A 270 -30.71 22.92 9.06
N PHE A 271 -30.09 23.65 9.97
CA PHE A 271 -29.26 23.09 11.03
C PHE A 271 -30.05 22.20 12.00
N GLU A 272 -31.22 22.69 12.48
CA GLU A 272 -32.11 21.91 13.38
C GLU A 272 -32.61 20.61 12.69
N LYS A 273 -32.95 20.67 11.39
CA LYS A 273 -33.35 19.49 10.61
C LYS A 273 -32.20 18.51 10.40
N SER A 274 -30.99 19.01 10.12
CA SER A 274 -29.83 18.18 9.88
C SER A 274 -29.36 17.44 11.15
N ILE A 275 -29.50 18.05 12.33
CA ILE A 275 -29.23 17.36 13.61
C ILE A 275 -30.21 16.20 13.80
N ALA A 276 -31.52 16.42 13.57
CA ALA A 276 -32.50 15.35 13.69
C ALA A 276 -32.22 14.19 12.73
N SER A 277 -31.85 14.49 11.49
CA SER A 277 -31.44 13.50 10.47
C SER A 277 -30.20 12.71 10.88
N LEU A 278 -29.20 13.37 11.48
CA LEU A 278 -28.00 12.71 12.01
C LEU A 278 -28.33 11.74 13.14
N ASP A 279 -29.13 12.15 14.10
CA ASP A 279 -29.55 11.30 15.24
C ASP A 279 -30.30 10.06 14.76
N GLU A 280 -31.21 10.21 13.79
CA GLU A 280 -31.96 9.10 13.20
C GLU A 280 -31.03 8.14 12.45
N SER A 281 -30.13 8.64 11.62
CA SER A 281 -29.18 7.84 10.84
C SER A 281 -28.18 7.10 11.73
N LEU A 282 -27.70 7.74 12.79
CA LEU A 282 -26.83 7.09 13.79
C LEU A 282 -27.55 5.95 14.52
N ALA A 283 -28.85 6.08 14.80
CA ALA A 283 -29.64 5.02 15.42
C ALA A 283 -29.73 3.80 14.49
N LEU A 284 -29.94 4.01 13.18
CA LEU A 284 -29.99 2.94 12.18
C LEU A 284 -28.64 2.19 12.04
N VAL A 285 -27.53 2.92 11.99
CA VAL A 285 -26.20 2.29 11.94
C VAL A 285 -25.92 1.46 13.20
N LYS A 286 -26.29 1.97 14.38
CA LYS A 286 -26.13 1.22 15.63
C LYS A 286 -27.01 -0.05 15.70
N GLU A 287 -28.19 -0.03 15.11
CA GLU A 287 -29.07 -1.18 15.03
C GLU A 287 -28.50 -2.23 14.08
N SER A 288 -28.09 -1.84 12.87
CA SER A 288 -27.45 -2.71 11.87
C SER A 288 -26.19 -3.40 12.44
N ALA A 289 -25.31 -2.65 13.10
CA ALA A 289 -24.08 -3.20 13.69
C ALA A 289 -24.35 -4.18 14.85
N ARG A 290 -25.47 -4.02 15.58
CA ARG A 290 -25.86 -4.97 16.64
C ARG A 290 -26.42 -6.28 16.10
N ASP A 291 -27.12 -6.24 14.98
CA ASP A 291 -27.68 -7.43 14.35
C ASP A 291 -26.58 -8.29 13.72
N ASP A 292 -25.55 -7.67 13.14
CA ASP A 292 -24.39 -8.38 12.59
C ASP A 292 -23.54 -9.04 13.70
N SER A 293 -23.40 -8.41 14.85
CA SER A 293 -22.66 -8.99 15.99
C SER A 293 -23.37 -10.20 16.66
N ARG A 294 -24.60 -10.52 16.27
CA ARG A 294 -25.40 -11.66 16.77
C ARG A 294 -25.45 -12.84 15.80
N ARG A 295 -24.91 -12.68 14.61
CA ARG A 295 -24.71 -13.75 13.61
C ARG A 295 -23.32 -14.32 13.69
#